data_d2755414ee2cf09d5dfed6eada58670c
#
_entry.id   d2755414ee2cf09d5dfed6eada58670c
#
_cell.length_a   1.000
_cell.length_b   1.000
_cell.length_c   1.000
_cell.angle_alpha   90.00
_cell.angle_beta   90.00
_cell.angle_gamma   90.00
#
_symmetry.space_group_name_H-M   'P 1'
#
loop_
_entity.id
_entity.type
_entity.pdbx_description
1 polymer ?
#
loop_
_entity_poly.entity_id
_entity_poly.type
_entity_poly.pdbx_seq_one_letter_code
_entity_poly.pdbx_strand_id
1 'polypeptide(L)'
;MKKLFLVLAIAASLQAFDAQAQVKSPAAALSAVQKAEATTQNAKQAAKAATWVKYADALMDAYEAPKGNFWLGMSRQEIDMLGGGEKPSAEQAVDVAGRQMTKLVYSNKNLYLNENGQLEVIEVSAPLVDDVLTKAFDAYKKAAELDAKGQKTKDISEGLARAACAGEVNGE
;
A
#
# COMPACT_ATOMS: atom_id res chain seq x y z
N MET A 1 -3.31 60.17 21.99
CA MET A 1 -2.57 58.90 22.15
C MET A 1 -3.36 57.79 21.48
N LYS A 2 -3.05 57.46 20.21
CA LYS A 2 -3.75 56.44 19.44
C LYS A 2 -2.95 55.15 19.54
N LYS A 3 -3.50 54.12 20.20
CA LYS A 3 -2.90 52.79 20.31
C LYS A 3 -3.16 52.05 19.02
N LEU A 4 -2.11 51.85 18.24
CA LEU A 4 -2.10 51.06 17.01
C LEU A 4 -2.04 49.57 17.41
N PHE A 5 -3.13 48.83 17.25
CA PHE A 5 -3.13 47.36 17.37
C PHE A 5 -2.62 46.77 16.09
N LEU A 6 -1.39 46.28 16.11
CA LEU A 6 -0.82 45.49 15.02
C LEU A 6 -1.40 44.05 15.13
N VAL A 7 -2.39 43.75 14.33
CA VAL A 7 -2.89 42.35 14.18
C VAL A 7 -1.92 41.62 13.28
N LEU A 8 -1.06 40.78 13.90
CA LEU A 8 -0.19 39.88 13.20
C LEU A 8 -1.03 38.70 12.71
N ALA A 9 -1.47 38.69 11.46
CA ALA A 9 -2.09 37.56 10.81
C ALA A 9 -1.01 36.49 10.57
N ILE A 10 -0.95 35.51 11.47
CA ILE A 10 -0.20 34.27 11.23
C ILE A 10 -0.99 33.51 10.18
N ALA A 11 -0.56 33.59 8.94
CA ALA A 11 -0.97 32.67 7.89
C ALA A 11 -0.42 31.29 8.26
N ALA A 12 -1.22 30.50 8.97
CA ALA A 12 -1.00 29.07 9.12
C ALA A 12 -1.13 28.47 7.71
N SER A 13 -0.01 28.27 7.03
CA SER A 13 0.06 27.37 5.89
C SER A 13 -0.26 25.98 6.40
N LEU A 14 -1.54 25.62 6.30
CA LEU A 14 -1.99 24.23 6.34
C LEU A 14 -1.32 23.54 5.17
N GLN A 15 -0.12 23.01 5.38
CA GLN A 15 0.39 21.94 4.56
C GLN A 15 -0.65 20.83 4.75
N ALA A 16 -1.40 20.56 3.71
CA ALA A 16 -2.16 19.35 3.61
C ALA A 16 -1.13 18.21 3.73
N PHE A 17 -1.00 17.66 4.92
CA PHE A 17 -0.51 16.31 5.06
C PHE A 17 -1.50 15.49 4.25
N ASP A 18 -1.07 15.01 3.08
CA ASP A 18 -1.74 13.91 2.43
C ASP A 18 -1.90 12.87 3.52
N ALA A 19 -3.13 12.69 4.01
CA ALA A 19 -3.46 11.64 4.93
C ALA A 19 -3.16 10.35 4.15
N GLN A 20 -1.98 9.80 4.37
CA GLN A 20 -1.65 8.48 3.86
C GLN A 20 -2.76 7.59 4.37
N ALA A 21 -3.58 7.10 3.43
CA ALA A 21 -4.71 6.25 3.77
C ALA A 21 -4.15 5.09 4.59
N GLN A 22 -4.59 5.00 5.84
CA GLN A 22 -4.09 4.00 6.78
C GLN A 22 -4.22 2.62 6.13
N VAL A 23 -3.11 1.91 6.00
CA VAL A 23 -3.09 0.58 5.38
C VAL A 23 -4.07 -0.31 6.12
N LYS A 24 -4.96 -0.97 5.38
CA LYS A 24 -5.95 -1.88 5.97
C LYS A 24 -5.25 -3.03 6.69
N SER A 25 -5.84 -3.50 7.78
CA SER A 25 -5.34 -4.72 8.40
C SER A 25 -5.45 -5.91 7.43
N PRO A 26 -4.56 -6.91 7.50
CA PRO A 26 -4.61 -8.08 6.64
C PRO A 26 -5.98 -8.75 6.57
N ALA A 27 -6.67 -8.92 7.71
CA ALA A 27 -7.99 -9.50 7.78
C ALA A 27 -9.05 -8.64 7.06
N ALA A 28 -9.00 -7.31 7.21
CA ALA A 28 -9.92 -6.40 6.56
C ALA A 28 -9.68 -6.36 5.04
N ALA A 29 -8.43 -6.39 4.59
CA ALA A 29 -8.07 -6.43 3.18
C ALA A 29 -8.55 -7.73 2.52
N LEU A 30 -8.31 -8.89 3.14
CA LEU A 30 -8.78 -10.18 2.63
C LEU A 30 -10.31 -10.24 2.54
N SER A 31 -11.02 -9.75 3.56
CA SER A 31 -12.49 -9.67 3.54
C SER A 31 -13.00 -8.76 2.42
N ALA A 32 -12.29 -7.65 2.12
CA ALA A 32 -12.65 -6.76 1.02
C ALA A 32 -12.48 -7.44 -0.34
N VAL A 33 -11.38 -8.20 -0.53
CA VAL A 33 -11.16 -9.00 -1.76
C VAL A 33 -12.29 -10.00 -1.95
N GLN A 34 -12.62 -10.81 -0.95
CA GLN A 34 -13.68 -11.81 -1.03
C GLN A 34 -15.05 -11.22 -1.39
N LYS A 35 -15.41 -10.07 -0.80
CA LYS A 35 -16.67 -9.36 -1.10
C LYS A 35 -16.68 -8.80 -2.51
N ALA A 36 -15.58 -8.22 -2.95
CA ALA A 36 -15.47 -7.65 -4.29
C ALA A 36 -15.49 -8.76 -5.35
N GLU A 37 -14.77 -9.85 -5.14
CA GLU A 37 -14.77 -11.03 -6.00
C GLU A 37 -16.18 -11.62 -6.13
N ALA A 38 -16.89 -11.84 -5.03
CA ALA A 38 -18.28 -12.33 -5.07
C ALA A 38 -19.19 -11.39 -5.88
N THR A 39 -18.91 -10.08 -5.89
CA THR A 39 -19.67 -9.12 -6.69
C THR A 39 -19.38 -9.30 -8.19
N THR A 40 -18.17 -9.68 -8.60
CA THR A 40 -17.85 -9.97 -10.00
C THR A 40 -18.54 -11.22 -10.54
N GLN A 41 -18.97 -12.13 -9.68
CA GLN A 41 -19.72 -13.33 -10.07
C GLN A 41 -21.20 -13.05 -10.39
N ASN A 42 -21.73 -11.89 -10.01
CA ASN A 42 -23.07 -11.49 -10.37
C ASN A 42 -23.08 -10.86 -11.78
N ALA A 43 -23.76 -11.50 -12.73
CA ALA A 43 -23.76 -11.09 -14.16
C ALA A 43 -24.12 -9.62 -14.36
N LYS A 44 -25.09 -9.07 -13.61
CA LYS A 44 -25.52 -7.65 -13.71
C LYS A 44 -24.44 -6.69 -13.20
N GLN A 45 -23.69 -7.09 -12.18
CA GLN A 45 -22.60 -6.28 -11.63
C GLN A 45 -21.32 -6.44 -12.45
N ALA A 46 -21.01 -7.64 -12.92
CA ALA A 46 -19.86 -7.95 -13.76
C ALA A 46 -19.84 -7.16 -15.10
N ALA A 47 -21.01 -6.70 -15.57
CA ALA A 47 -21.11 -5.84 -16.74
C ALA A 47 -20.71 -4.37 -16.50
N LYS A 48 -20.34 -3.98 -15.27
CA LYS A 48 -20.02 -2.59 -14.91
C LYS A 48 -18.52 -2.43 -14.66
N ALA A 49 -17.89 -1.48 -15.32
CA ALA A 49 -16.49 -1.10 -15.09
C ALA A 49 -16.18 -0.84 -13.59
N ALA A 50 -17.05 -0.13 -12.89
CA ALA A 50 -16.88 0.19 -11.47
C ALA A 50 -16.77 -1.03 -10.55
N THR A 51 -17.36 -2.16 -10.93
CA THR A 51 -17.24 -3.43 -10.17
C THR A 51 -15.83 -3.97 -10.25
N TRP A 52 -15.23 -3.96 -11.42
CA TRP A 52 -13.88 -4.44 -11.65
C TRP A 52 -12.81 -3.51 -11.07
N VAL A 53 -13.03 -2.19 -11.12
CA VAL A 53 -12.17 -1.21 -10.42
C VAL A 53 -12.16 -1.52 -8.91
N LYS A 54 -13.32 -1.70 -8.29
CA LYS A 54 -13.40 -2.04 -6.85
C LYS A 54 -12.71 -3.36 -6.50
N TYR A 55 -12.80 -4.35 -7.38
CA TYR A 55 -12.10 -5.62 -7.18
C TYR A 55 -10.58 -5.45 -7.29
N ALA A 56 -10.12 -4.74 -8.31
CA ALA A 56 -8.71 -4.43 -8.49
C ALA A 56 -8.13 -3.62 -7.32
N ASP A 57 -8.85 -2.58 -6.86
CA ASP A 57 -8.45 -1.79 -5.69
C ASP A 57 -8.35 -2.64 -4.43
N ALA A 58 -9.30 -3.57 -4.22
CA ALA A 58 -9.25 -4.49 -3.08
C ALA A 58 -8.04 -5.44 -3.14
N LEU A 59 -7.66 -5.90 -4.34
CA LEU A 59 -6.46 -6.70 -4.55
C LEU A 59 -5.19 -5.89 -4.27
N MET A 60 -5.13 -4.62 -4.70
CA MET A 60 -4.01 -3.73 -4.38
C MET A 60 -3.90 -3.44 -2.88
N ASP A 61 -5.02 -3.27 -2.19
CA ASP A 61 -5.03 -3.15 -0.72
C ASP A 61 -4.52 -4.44 -0.04
N ALA A 62 -4.86 -5.62 -0.60
CA ALA A 62 -4.37 -6.90 -0.09
C ALA A 62 -2.87 -7.13 -0.36
N TYR A 63 -2.33 -6.56 -1.43
CA TYR A 63 -0.90 -6.52 -1.70
C TYR A 63 -0.14 -5.66 -0.69
N GLU A 64 -0.69 -4.48 -0.33
CA GLU A 64 -0.07 -3.55 0.61
C GLU A 64 -0.24 -3.96 2.09
N ALA A 65 -1.35 -4.60 2.44
CA ALA A 65 -1.70 -4.88 3.83
C ALA A 65 -0.64 -5.65 4.63
N PRO A 66 0.08 -6.66 4.10
CA PRO A 66 1.16 -7.33 4.82
C PRO A 66 2.33 -6.42 5.16
N LYS A 67 2.60 -5.40 4.35
CA LYS A 67 3.69 -4.43 4.59
C LYS A 67 3.42 -3.61 5.86
N GLY A 68 2.15 -3.34 6.16
CA GLY A 68 1.75 -2.55 7.32
C GLY A 68 2.04 -1.05 7.13
N ASN A 69 2.22 -0.35 8.23
CA ASN A 69 2.49 1.10 8.24
C ASN A 69 4.00 1.42 8.19
N PHE A 70 4.79 0.59 7.51
CA PHE A 70 6.22 0.80 7.34
C PHE A 70 6.50 1.47 6.00
N TRP A 71 7.47 2.40 5.98
CA TRP A 71 7.95 3.05 4.76
C TRP A 71 9.48 3.06 4.74
N LEU A 72 10.05 3.12 3.56
CA LEU A 72 11.51 3.16 3.38
C LEU A 72 12.11 4.41 4.01
N GLY A 73 13.26 4.25 4.67
CA GLY A 73 13.93 5.32 5.41
C GLY A 73 13.54 5.43 6.88
N MET A 74 12.53 4.69 7.36
CA MET A 74 12.23 4.64 8.79
C MET A 74 13.45 4.19 9.59
N SER A 75 13.72 4.87 10.69
CA SER A 75 14.69 4.43 11.68
C SER A 75 14.18 3.25 12.50
N ARG A 76 15.08 2.50 13.10
CA ARG A 76 14.73 1.42 14.03
C ARG A 76 13.76 1.88 15.12
N GLN A 77 13.99 3.06 15.68
CA GLN A 77 13.14 3.61 16.73
C GLN A 77 11.70 3.89 16.24
N GLU A 78 11.56 4.43 15.02
CA GLU A 78 10.24 4.64 14.42
C GLU A 78 9.53 3.33 14.15
N ILE A 79 10.23 2.30 13.68
CA ILE A 79 9.69 0.95 13.49
C ILE A 79 9.13 0.41 14.81
N ASP A 80 9.88 0.51 15.91
CA ASP A 80 9.46 0.02 17.22
C ASP A 80 8.26 0.79 17.76
N MET A 81 8.14 2.10 17.47
CA MET A 81 7.06 2.97 17.93
C MET A 81 5.79 2.85 17.08
N LEU A 82 5.93 2.76 15.76
CA LEU A 82 4.83 2.88 14.80
C LEU A 82 4.37 1.53 14.22
N GLY A 83 5.10 0.45 14.53
CA GLY A 83 4.79 -0.91 14.07
C GLY A 83 3.52 -1.55 14.66
N GLY A 84 2.67 -0.75 15.34
CA GLY A 84 1.39 -1.22 15.86
C GLY A 84 1.52 -2.20 17.04
N GLY A 85 2.69 -2.22 17.71
CA GLY A 85 2.98 -3.15 18.82
C GLY A 85 3.42 -4.55 18.36
N GLU A 86 3.50 -4.80 17.06
CA GLU A 86 4.08 -6.01 16.50
C GLU A 86 5.60 -5.99 16.72
N LYS A 87 6.13 -7.05 17.33
CA LYS A 87 7.58 -7.20 17.54
C LYS A 87 8.14 -8.25 16.60
N PRO A 88 9.39 -8.06 16.10
CA PRO A 88 10.04 -9.10 15.33
C PRO A 88 10.27 -10.34 16.20
N SER A 89 10.05 -11.50 15.62
CA SER A 89 10.32 -12.80 16.26
C SER A 89 11.80 -13.13 16.30
N ALA A 90 12.59 -12.54 15.41
CA ALA A 90 14.04 -12.68 15.35
C ALA A 90 14.67 -11.43 14.71
N GLU A 91 15.95 -11.22 15.06
CA GLU A 91 16.82 -10.23 14.45
C GLU A 91 18.11 -10.93 14.00
N GLN A 92 18.52 -10.71 12.75
CA GLN A 92 19.62 -11.44 12.13
C GLN A 92 20.50 -10.48 11.32
N ALA A 93 21.83 -10.62 11.45
CA ALA A 93 22.75 -10.01 10.51
C ALA A 93 22.77 -10.85 9.23
N VAL A 94 22.57 -10.21 8.08
CA VAL A 94 22.51 -10.86 6.76
C VAL A 94 23.31 -10.07 5.74
N ASP A 95 23.83 -10.77 4.72
CA ASP A 95 24.41 -10.13 3.54
C ASP A 95 23.34 -10.08 2.42
N VAL A 96 23.07 -8.90 1.91
CA VAL A 96 22.15 -8.69 0.78
C VAL A 96 22.92 -7.98 -0.32
N ALA A 97 23.25 -8.69 -1.37
CA ALA A 97 24.01 -8.18 -2.52
C ALA A 97 25.33 -7.52 -2.13
N GLY A 98 26.08 -8.14 -1.16
CA GLY A 98 27.36 -7.65 -0.68
C GLY A 98 27.28 -6.51 0.35
N ARG A 99 26.09 -6.20 0.85
CA ARG A 99 25.86 -5.20 1.91
C ARG A 99 25.39 -5.87 3.19
N GLN A 100 26.03 -5.52 4.30
CA GLN A 100 25.59 -6.00 5.62
C GLN A 100 24.31 -5.28 6.01
N MET A 101 23.28 -6.05 6.34
CA MET A 101 21.99 -5.54 6.76
C MET A 101 21.50 -6.27 8.01
N THR A 102 20.62 -5.60 8.76
CA THR A 102 19.90 -6.22 9.87
C THR A 102 18.51 -6.61 9.39
N LYS A 103 18.23 -7.92 9.39
CA LYS A 103 16.90 -8.47 9.05
C LYS A 103 16.06 -8.61 10.31
N LEU A 104 14.91 -7.94 10.35
CA LEU A 104 13.87 -8.12 11.37
C LEU A 104 12.81 -9.05 10.81
N VAL A 105 12.61 -10.20 11.47
CA VAL A 105 11.68 -11.25 11.01
C VAL A 105 10.34 -11.09 11.71
N TYR A 106 9.26 -10.93 10.94
CA TYR A 106 7.87 -10.92 11.40
C TYR A 106 7.11 -12.13 10.83
N SER A 107 5.87 -12.32 11.25
CA SER A 107 5.05 -13.47 10.84
C SER A 107 4.72 -13.48 9.34
N ASN A 108 4.61 -12.32 8.70
CA ASN A 108 4.17 -12.16 7.30
C ASN A 108 5.08 -11.28 6.45
N LYS A 109 6.17 -10.76 7.03
CA LYS A 109 7.11 -9.87 6.36
C LYS A 109 8.49 -9.93 7.02
N ASN A 110 9.48 -9.47 6.29
CA ASN A 110 10.80 -9.16 6.82
C ASN A 110 11.15 -7.71 6.49
N LEU A 111 11.77 -7.03 7.44
CA LEU A 111 12.28 -5.67 7.25
C LEU A 111 13.80 -5.73 7.26
N TYR A 112 14.44 -5.06 6.30
CA TYR A 112 15.91 -5.02 6.22
C TYR A 112 16.37 -3.58 6.45
N LEU A 113 17.19 -3.42 7.47
CA LEU A 113 17.79 -2.15 7.85
C LEU A 113 19.24 -2.10 7.38
N ASN A 114 19.65 -0.97 6.86
CA ASN A 114 21.02 -0.69 6.51
C ASN A 114 21.93 -0.49 7.76
N GLU A 115 23.21 -0.24 7.54
CA GLU A 115 24.19 -0.01 8.59
C GLU A 115 23.85 1.18 9.51
N ASN A 116 23.08 2.15 8.99
CA ASN A 116 22.59 3.30 9.76
C ASN A 116 21.30 3.03 10.53
N GLY A 117 20.78 1.78 10.48
CA GLY A 117 19.54 1.39 11.13
C GLY A 117 18.29 1.94 10.43
N GLN A 118 18.37 2.30 9.15
CA GLN A 118 17.24 2.78 8.35
C GLN A 118 16.68 1.65 7.48
N LEU A 119 15.35 1.58 7.38
CA LEU A 119 14.62 0.59 6.59
C LEU A 119 14.87 0.83 5.08
N GLU A 120 15.44 -0.15 4.40
CA GLU A 120 15.68 -0.12 2.96
C GLU A 120 14.82 -1.11 2.17
N VAL A 121 14.45 -2.27 2.76
CA VAL A 121 13.68 -3.29 2.06
C VAL A 121 12.56 -3.81 2.97
N ILE A 122 11.38 -3.95 2.38
CA ILE A 122 10.22 -4.64 2.97
C ILE A 122 9.92 -5.85 2.10
N GLU A 123 10.20 -7.04 2.61
CA GLU A 123 9.91 -8.32 1.96
C GLU A 123 8.61 -8.90 2.53
N VAL A 124 7.61 -9.16 1.72
CA VAL A 124 6.40 -9.87 2.14
C VAL A 124 6.67 -11.37 2.04
N SER A 125 6.70 -12.06 3.19
CA SER A 125 6.97 -13.50 3.27
C SER A 125 5.70 -14.36 3.24
N ALA A 126 4.53 -13.77 3.50
CA ALA A 126 3.24 -14.44 3.41
C ALA A 126 2.21 -13.51 2.75
N PRO A 127 2.04 -13.57 1.42
CA PRO A 127 1.04 -12.79 0.70
C PRO A 127 -0.37 -13.26 1.08
N LEU A 128 -1.34 -12.34 1.09
CA LEU A 128 -2.75 -12.64 1.43
C LEU A 128 -3.50 -13.31 0.28
N VAL A 129 -3.07 -13.09 -0.95
CA VAL A 129 -3.68 -13.59 -2.17
C VAL A 129 -2.56 -13.97 -3.13
N ASP A 130 -2.60 -15.18 -3.66
CA ASP A 130 -1.66 -15.63 -4.68
C ASP A 130 -1.86 -14.83 -5.98
N ASP A 131 -0.77 -14.52 -6.68
CA ASP A 131 -0.75 -13.76 -7.94
C ASP A 131 -1.55 -12.45 -7.87
N VAL A 132 -1.49 -11.78 -6.71
CA VAL A 132 -2.33 -10.62 -6.39
C VAL A 132 -2.17 -9.48 -7.39
N LEU A 133 -0.95 -9.18 -7.83
CA LEU A 133 -0.67 -8.11 -8.80
C LEU A 133 -1.20 -8.45 -10.19
N THR A 134 -1.00 -9.68 -10.67
CA THR A 134 -1.54 -10.16 -11.94
C THR A 134 -3.06 -10.08 -11.95
N LYS A 135 -3.71 -10.56 -10.88
CA LYS A 135 -5.17 -10.46 -10.71
C LYS A 135 -5.66 -9.00 -10.70
N ALA A 136 -4.94 -8.11 -10.02
CA ALA A 136 -5.28 -6.69 -9.98
C ALA A 136 -5.18 -6.06 -11.38
N PHE A 137 -4.08 -6.34 -12.08
CA PHE A 137 -3.86 -5.86 -13.44
C PHE A 137 -4.95 -6.33 -14.41
N ASP A 138 -5.29 -7.62 -14.37
CA ASP A 138 -6.36 -8.18 -15.21
C ASP A 138 -7.74 -7.59 -14.87
N ALA A 139 -8.01 -7.33 -13.61
CA ALA A 139 -9.25 -6.68 -13.20
C ALA A 139 -9.34 -5.22 -13.69
N TYR A 140 -8.24 -4.44 -13.63
CA TYR A 140 -8.21 -3.10 -14.22
C TYR A 140 -8.36 -3.13 -15.75
N LYS A 141 -7.72 -4.09 -16.44
CA LYS A 141 -7.92 -4.29 -17.89
C LYS A 141 -9.38 -4.59 -18.21
N LYS A 142 -10.00 -5.46 -17.42
CA LYS A 142 -11.42 -5.78 -17.58
C LYS A 142 -12.31 -4.56 -17.35
N ALA A 143 -11.98 -3.72 -16.38
CA ALA A 143 -12.67 -2.45 -16.16
C ALA A 143 -12.54 -1.53 -17.40
N ALA A 144 -11.35 -1.44 -18.00
CA ALA A 144 -11.11 -0.62 -19.19
C ALA A 144 -11.96 -1.07 -20.40
N GLU A 145 -12.07 -2.38 -20.62
CA GLU A 145 -12.92 -2.94 -21.67
C GLU A 145 -14.41 -2.56 -21.52
N LEU A 146 -14.86 -2.39 -20.29
CA LEU A 146 -16.26 -2.10 -19.95
C LEU A 146 -16.56 -0.60 -19.84
N ASP A 147 -15.53 0.25 -19.78
CA ASP A 147 -15.68 1.71 -19.59
C ASP A 147 -15.90 2.48 -20.89
N ALA A 148 -16.86 2.05 -21.69
CA ALA A 148 -17.15 2.66 -23.00
C ALA A 148 -17.45 4.18 -22.95
N LYS A 149 -17.82 4.71 -21.76
CA LYS A 149 -18.13 6.14 -21.54
C LYS A 149 -16.97 6.92 -20.92
N GLY A 150 -15.84 6.29 -20.62
CA GLY A 150 -14.70 6.93 -20.02
C GLY A 150 -14.90 7.44 -18.57
N GLN A 151 -15.92 6.95 -17.87
CA GLN A 151 -16.28 7.43 -16.53
C GLN A 151 -15.30 6.96 -15.44
N LYS A 152 -14.53 5.92 -15.73
CA LYS A 152 -13.54 5.30 -14.83
C LYS A 152 -12.11 5.36 -15.38
N THR A 153 -11.88 6.03 -16.47
CA THR A 153 -10.57 6.09 -17.14
C THR A 153 -9.45 6.53 -16.21
N LYS A 154 -9.69 7.55 -15.36
CA LYS A 154 -8.69 8.02 -14.38
C LYS A 154 -8.37 6.93 -13.36
N ASP A 155 -9.39 6.39 -12.68
CA ASP A 155 -9.21 5.36 -11.64
C ASP A 155 -8.47 4.13 -12.21
N ILE A 156 -8.82 3.73 -13.44
CA ILE A 156 -8.20 2.60 -14.15
C ILE A 156 -6.73 2.88 -14.51
N SER A 157 -6.43 4.06 -15.07
CA SER A 157 -5.05 4.38 -15.47
C SER A 157 -4.12 4.51 -14.27
N GLU A 158 -4.57 5.13 -13.19
CA GLU A 158 -3.81 5.24 -11.94
C GLU A 158 -3.61 3.86 -11.30
N GLY A 159 -4.63 3.00 -11.32
CA GLY A 159 -4.57 1.64 -10.82
C GLY A 159 -3.60 0.75 -11.60
N LEU A 160 -3.64 0.80 -12.94
CA LEU A 160 -2.70 0.07 -13.80
C LEU A 160 -1.26 0.52 -13.56
N ALA A 161 -1.01 1.84 -13.46
CA ALA A 161 0.32 2.36 -13.18
C ALA A 161 0.83 1.87 -11.80
N ARG A 162 -0.04 1.90 -10.78
CA ARG A 162 0.31 1.41 -9.44
C ARG A 162 0.64 -0.09 -9.44
N ALA A 163 -0.15 -0.91 -10.14
CA ALA A 163 0.09 -2.34 -10.23
C ALA A 163 1.38 -2.67 -11.01
N ALA A 164 1.65 -1.96 -12.11
CA ALA A 164 2.88 -2.12 -12.89
C ALA A 164 4.13 -1.76 -12.07
N CYS A 165 4.14 -0.59 -11.40
CA CYS A 165 5.27 -0.19 -10.54
C CYS A 165 5.51 -1.19 -9.40
N ALA A 166 4.43 -1.78 -8.83
CA ALA A 166 4.56 -2.79 -7.79
C ALA A 166 5.18 -4.10 -8.32
N GLY A 167 4.85 -4.51 -9.56
CA GLY A 167 5.43 -5.68 -10.22
C GLY A 167 6.91 -5.50 -10.54
N GLU A 168 7.33 -4.36 -11.08
CA GLU A 168 8.74 -4.05 -11.37
C GLU A 168 9.63 -4.14 -10.12
N VAL A 169 9.14 -3.71 -8.96
CA VAL A 169 9.88 -3.78 -7.69
C VAL A 169 10.06 -5.22 -7.23
N ASN A 170 9.14 -6.12 -7.54
CA ASN A 170 9.20 -7.53 -7.13
C ASN A 170 9.84 -8.45 -8.19
N GLY A 171 10.19 -7.94 -9.37
CA GLY A 171 10.83 -8.72 -10.45
C GLY A 171 9.86 -9.68 -11.14
N GLU A 172 8.55 -9.39 -11.15
CA GLU A 172 7.51 -10.09 -11.88
C GLU A 172 7.22 -9.46 -13.24
#